data_1af716b1de9d52e1e22d77c10b1d79c6
#
_entry.id   1af716b1de9d52e1e22d77c10b1d79c6
#
_cell.length_a   1.000
_cell.length_b   1.000
_cell.length_c   1.000
_cell.angle_alpha   90.00
_cell.angle_beta   90.00
_cell.angle_gamma   90.00
#
_symmetry.space_group_name_H-M   'P 1'
#
loop_
_entity.id
_entity.type
_entity.pdbx_description
1 polymer ?
#
loop_
_entity_poly.entity_id
_entity_poly.type
_entity_poly.pdbx_seq_one_letter_code
_entity_poly.pdbx_strand_id
1 'polypeptide(L)'
;MYTNSFTIAIEHSMLYEVGSFFKLTPDVEAGLCATPAQKKATGYVDDPLDNGGETKYGIAKNANPDLNIKTLNWAGAKAVYERRYWLNGSCDKLPARVAVLHFDGCVNHGVGRANKFLQRALKVTVDGVVGPATCAKAAAMDDILLCLSICNQREEFYRDIVANNPSQGRFLNGWLRRINEMRTFTTNPATKF
;
A
#
# COMPACT_ATOMS: atom_id res chain seq x y z
N MET A 1 -16.24 -5.71 10.70
CA MET A 1 -15.98 -6.62 9.55
C MET A 1 -15.30 -5.77 8.49
N TYR A 2 -14.16 -6.19 7.96
CA TYR A 2 -13.46 -5.43 6.91
C TYR A 2 -14.26 -5.48 5.59
N THR A 3 -14.19 -4.40 4.80
CA THR A 3 -14.77 -4.39 3.46
C THR A 3 -14.00 -5.34 2.54
N ASN A 4 -14.64 -5.85 1.49
CA ASN A 4 -13.98 -6.69 0.49
C ASN A 4 -12.78 -5.95 -0.14
N SER A 5 -12.95 -4.68 -0.48
CA SER A 5 -11.89 -3.86 -1.08
C SER A 5 -10.68 -3.68 -0.16
N PHE A 6 -10.85 -3.49 1.15
CA PHE A 6 -9.74 -3.44 2.10
C PHE A 6 -8.99 -4.77 2.17
N THR A 7 -9.72 -5.89 2.21
CA THR A 7 -9.12 -7.23 2.25
C THR A 7 -8.27 -7.47 1.01
N ILE A 8 -8.81 -7.17 -0.17
CA ILE A 8 -8.08 -7.29 -1.45
C ILE A 8 -6.84 -6.37 -1.44
N ALA A 9 -7.00 -5.12 -1.00
CA ALA A 9 -5.92 -4.15 -1.00
C ALA A 9 -4.75 -4.58 -0.12
N ILE A 10 -5.03 -5.03 1.11
CA ILE A 10 -3.96 -5.43 2.04
C ILE A 10 -3.29 -6.73 1.61
N GLU A 11 -4.02 -7.74 1.17
CA GLU A 11 -3.45 -8.99 0.69
C GLU A 11 -2.54 -8.76 -0.52
N HIS A 12 -2.97 -7.91 -1.45
CA HIS A 12 -2.16 -7.53 -2.59
C HIS A 12 -0.89 -6.76 -2.16
N SER A 13 -1.02 -5.81 -1.24
CA SER A 13 0.13 -5.04 -0.73
C SER A 13 1.16 -5.92 -0.02
N MET A 14 0.74 -6.99 0.67
CA MET A 14 1.66 -7.91 1.34
C MET A 14 2.62 -8.62 0.36
N LEU A 15 2.26 -8.76 -0.91
CA LEU A 15 3.17 -9.30 -1.92
C LEU A 15 4.42 -8.41 -2.11
N TYR A 16 4.32 -7.12 -1.78
CA TYR A 16 5.46 -6.18 -1.83
C TYR A 16 6.11 -5.98 -0.47
N GLU A 17 5.33 -5.92 0.61
CA GLU A 17 5.83 -5.64 1.96
C GLU A 17 6.50 -6.87 2.61
N VAL A 18 5.99 -8.07 2.33
CA VAL A 18 6.53 -9.35 2.83
C VAL A 18 7.27 -10.11 1.72
N GLY A 19 6.80 -9.95 0.47
CA GLY A 19 7.34 -10.60 -0.71
C GLY A 19 6.39 -11.62 -1.32
N SER A 20 6.76 -12.14 -2.49
CA SER A 20 5.96 -13.11 -3.28
C SER A 20 5.67 -14.44 -2.55
N PHE A 21 6.27 -14.64 -1.38
CA PHE A 21 6.03 -15.81 -0.53
C PHE A 21 4.87 -15.61 0.46
N PHE A 22 4.34 -14.38 0.57
CA PHE A 22 3.20 -14.14 1.43
C PHE A 22 2.00 -14.96 0.97
N LYS A 23 1.56 -15.83 1.84
CA LYS A 23 0.35 -16.63 1.67
C LYS A 23 -0.34 -16.75 3.01
N LEU A 24 -1.60 -16.40 3.06
CA LEU A 24 -2.38 -16.51 4.28
C LEU A 24 -2.59 -17.99 4.63
N THR A 25 -1.93 -18.43 5.69
CA THR A 25 -2.03 -19.78 6.28
C THR A 25 -2.34 -19.63 7.78
N PRO A 26 -2.81 -20.68 8.47
CA PRO A 26 -3.05 -20.61 9.92
C PRO A 26 -1.84 -20.10 10.71
N ASP A 27 -0.63 -20.50 10.36
CA ASP A 27 0.61 -20.02 10.99
C ASP A 27 0.82 -18.51 10.76
N VAL A 28 0.58 -18.03 9.54
CA VAL A 28 0.67 -16.60 9.21
C VAL A 28 -0.43 -15.81 9.92
N GLU A 29 -1.65 -16.33 9.97
CA GLU A 29 -2.76 -15.68 10.69
C GLU A 29 -2.47 -15.57 12.20
N ALA A 30 -1.92 -16.63 12.79
CA ALA A 30 -1.50 -16.65 14.19
C ALA A 30 -0.23 -15.80 14.45
N GLY A 31 0.48 -15.41 13.39
CA GLY A 31 1.70 -14.64 13.49
C GLY A 31 2.90 -15.44 14.02
N LEU A 32 2.97 -16.72 13.70
CA LEU A 32 4.10 -17.54 14.12
C LEU A 32 5.38 -17.11 13.39
N CYS A 33 6.49 -17.00 14.14
CA CYS A 33 7.79 -16.61 13.63
C CYS A 33 8.97 -17.34 14.32
N ALA A 34 8.73 -18.55 14.82
CA ALA A 34 9.75 -19.35 15.51
C ALA A 34 10.73 -20.01 14.51
N THR A 35 10.22 -20.55 13.42
CA THR A 35 11.02 -21.23 12.39
C THR A 35 11.42 -20.29 11.24
N PRO A 36 12.51 -20.60 10.50
CA PRO A 36 12.88 -19.82 9.30
C PRO A 36 11.75 -19.71 8.28
N ALA A 37 10.97 -20.76 8.07
CA ALA A 37 9.83 -20.76 7.16
C ALA A 37 8.73 -19.79 7.62
N GLN A 38 8.37 -19.80 8.92
CA GLN A 38 7.40 -18.88 9.50
C GLN A 38 7.89 -17.43 9.46
N LYS A 39 9.17 -17.19 9.78
CA LYS A 39 9.79 -15.86 9.65
C LYS A 39 9.65 -15.32 8.23
N LYS A 40 10.02 -16.13 7.24
CA LYS A 40 9.89 -15.77 5.82
C LYS A 40 8.44 -15.49 5.43
N ALA A 41 7.51 -16.32 5.86
CA ALA A 41 6.09 -16.19 5.53
C ALA A 41 5.41 -14.95 6.14
N THR A 42 5.87 -14.51 7.32
CA THR A 42 5.37 -13.31 8.01
C THR A 42 6.22 -12.06 7.74
N GLY A 43 7.35 -12.20 7.02
CA GLY A 43 8.33 -11.12 6.86
C GLY A 43 8.98 -10.70 8.18
N TYR A 44 9.08 -11.63 9.16
CA TYR A 44 9.68 -11.32 10.45
C TYR A 44 11.20 -11.21 10.34
N VAL A 45 11.70 -10.06 10.73
CA VAL A 45 13.14 -9.75 10.84
C VAL A 45 13.38 -9.08 12.19
N ASP A 46 14.47 -9.49 12.85
CA ASP A 46 14.98 -8.88 14.06
C ASP A 46 16.51 -8.77 13.90
N ASP A 47 16.92 -7.72 13.19
CA ASP A 47 18.33 -7.43 12.90
C ASP A 47 18.72 -6.16 13.66
N PRO A 48 19.66 -6.24 14.62
CA PRO A 48 20.14 -5.06 15.35
C PRO A 48 20.77 -3.97 14.48
N LEU A 49 21.15 -4.30 13.23
CA LEU A 49 21.70 -3.34 12.27
C LEU A 49 20.62 -2.68 11.42
N ASP A 50 19.37 -3.14 11.50
CA ASP A 50 18.24 -2.52 10.79
C ASP A 50 17.75 -1.29 11.57
N ASN A 51 17.82 -0.11 10.93
CA ASN A 51 17.33 1.14 11.51
C ASN A 51 15.81 1.12 11.82
N GLY A 52 15.05 0.23 11.20
CA GLY A 52 13.62 0.01 11.47
C GLY A 52 13.35 -0.77 12.75
N GLY A 53 14.37 -1.49 13.26
CA GLY A 53 14.25 -2.45 14.34
C GLY A 53 13.45 -3.69 13.93
N GLU A 54 12.96 -4.42 14.93
CA GLU A 54 12.14 -5.60 14.73
C GLU A 54 10.96 -5.31 13.78
N THR A 55 10.79 -6.10 12.74
CA THR A 55 9.77 -5.90 11.69
C THR A 55 8.98 -7.18 11.46
N LYS A 56 7.67 -7.08 11.19
CA LYS A 56 6.77 -8.17 10.83
C LYS A 56 5.59 -7.65 10.01
N TYR A 57 5.23 -8.37 8.96
CA TYR A 57 4.21 -7.90 7.99
C TYR A 57 4.48 -6.49 7.44
N GLY A 58 5.75 -6.09 7.28
CA GLY A 58 6.11 -4.73 6.89
C GLY A 58 5.92 -3.67 7.99
N ILE A 59 5.56 -4.07 9.21
CA ILE A 59 5.36 -3.16 10.35
C ILE A 59 6.63 -3.16 11.21
N ALA A 60 7.36 -2.05 11.18
CA ALA A 60 8.60 -1.87 11.93
C ALA A 60 8.34 -1.32 13.34
N LYS A 61 9.11 -1.80 14.34
CA LYS A 61 9.02 -1.41 15.75
C LYS A 61 9.22 0.08 15.96
N ASN A 62 10.22 0.67 15.30
CA ASN A 62 10.54 2.08 15.48
C ASN A 62 9.43 3.03 15.03
N ALA A 63 8.64 2.62 14.02
CA ALA A 63 7.44 3.34 13.59
C ALA A 63 6.20 3.00 14.44
N ASN A 64 6.29 1.99 15.30
CA ASN A 64 5.18 1.45 16.11
C ASN A 64 5.67 1.07 17.51
N PRO A 65 6.15 2.03 18.32
CA PRO A 65 6.79 1.74 19.61
C PRO A 65 5.86 1.06 20.60
N ASP A 66 4.56 1.24 20.47
CA ASP A 66 3.55 0.65 21.35
C ASP A 66 3.22 -0.81 21.01
N LEU A 67 3.65 -1.32 19.84
CA LEU A 67 3.34 -2.68 19.42
C LEU A 67 4.43 -3.65 19.86
N ASN A 68 4.03 -4.84 20.28
CA ASN A 68 4.91 -5.99 20.37
C ASN A 68 4.93 -6.69 19.01
N ILE A 69 5.97 -6.43 18.24
CA ILE A 69 6.09 -6.93 16.86
C ILE A 69 6.18 -8.46 16.82
N LYS A 70 6.93 -9.06 17.73
CA LYS A 70 7.11 -10.52 17.79
C LYS A 70 5.78 -11.27 17.96
N THR A 71 4.88 -10.76 18.78
CA THR A 71 3.57 -11.38 19.04
C THR A 71 2.47 -10.87 18.11
N LEU A 72 2.77 -9.93 17.21
CA LEU A 72 1.80 -9.39 16.27
C LEU A 72 1.28 -10.52 15.36
N ASN A 73 -0.04 -10.68 15.32
CA ASN A 73 -0.74 -11.59 14.42
C ASN A 73 -1.33 -10.84 13.21
N TRP A 74 -1.90 -11.59 12.27
CA TRP A 74 -2.46 -11.00 11.06
C TRP A 74 -3.62 -10.02 11.32
N ALA A 75 -4.47 -10.33 12.31
CA ALA A 75 -5.58 -9.44 12.68
C ALA A 75 -5.05 -8.09 13.22
N GLY A 76 -4.03 -8.13 14.06
CA GLY A 76 -3.35 -6.92 14.56
C GLY A 76 -2.65 -6.15 13.43
N ALA A 77 -1.98 -6.83 12.51
CA ALA A 77 -1.36 -6.21 11.36
C ALA A 77 -2.41 -5.50 10.48
N LYS A 78 -3.53 -6.17 10.16
CA LYS A 78 -4.64 -5.56 9.41
C LYS A 78 -5.17 -4.29 10.10
N ALA A 79 -5.36 -4.31 11.41
CA ALA A 79 -5.83 -3.15 12.16
C ALA A 79 -4.86 -1.95 12.08
N VAL A 80 -3.55 -2.20 12.05
CA VAL A 80 -2.53 -1.15 11.84
C VAL A 80 -2.66 -0.55 10.44
N TYR A 81 -2.73 -1.39 9.41
CA TYR A 81 -2.86 -0.93 8.02
C TYR A 81 -4.16 -0.19 7.77
N GLU A 82 -5.28 -0.69 8.33
CA GLU A 82 -6.58 -0.01 8.23
C GLU A 82 -6.51 1.39 8.82
N ARG A 83 -6.07 1.51 10.06
CA ARG A 83 -6.02 2.80 10.76
C ARG A 83 -5.05 3.78 10.11
N ARG A 84 -3.82 3.32 9.77
CA ARG A 84 -2.74 4.21 9.31
C ARG A 84 -2.85 4.62 7.85
N TYR A 85 -3.39 3.75 7.02
CA TYR A 85 -3.37 3.97 5.57
C TYR A 85 -4.77 4.00 4.97
N TRP A 86 -5.64 3.02 5.30
CA TRP A 86 -6.97 2.93 4.71
C TRP A 86 -7.87 4.09 5.11
N LEU A 87 -8.07 4.28 6.41
CA LEU A 87 -8.93 5.34 6.95
C LEU A 87 -8.29 6.73 6.80
N ASN A 88 -7.00 6.86 7.10
CA ASN A 88 -6.29 8.14 6.93
C ASN A 88 -6.20 8.57 5.46
N GLY A 89 -6.17 7.63 4.52
CA GLY A 89 -6.23 7.88 3.09
C GLY A 89 -7.65 8.10 2.57
N SER A 90 -8.68 8.00 3.44
CA SER A 90 -10.10 8.02 3.06
C SER A 90 -10.46 6.99 1.98
N CYS A 91 -9.76 5.84 1.96
CA CYS A 91 -9.99 4.78 0.97
C CYS A 91 -11.41 4.20 1.08
N ASP A 92 -11.98 4.19 2.30
CA ASP A 92 -13.35 3.77 2.61
C ASP A 92 -14.43 4.60 1.88
N LYS A 93 -14.08 5.78 1.37
CA LYS A 93 -14.96 6.74 0.70
C LYS A 93 -14.78 6.80 -0.81
N LEU A 94 -13.85 6.02 -1.34
CA LEU A 94 -13.53 5.99 -2.77
C LEU A 94 -14.23 4.80 -3.46
N PRO A 95 -14.47 4.85 -4.79
CA PRO A 95 -14.89 3.68 -5.54
C PRO A 95 -13.92 2.51 -5.30
N ALA A 96 -14.42 1.30 -5.18
CA ALA A 96 -13.68 0.13 -4.68
C ALA A 96 -12.34 -0.09 -5.40
N ARG A 97 -12.33 -0.01 -6.72
CA ARG A 97 -11.14 -0.14 -7.57
C ARG A 97 -10.09 0.94 -7.27
N VAL A 98 -10.55 2.19 -7.19
CA VAL A 98 -9.70 3.34 -6.87
C VAL A 98 -9.15 3.24 -5.45
N ALA A 99 -9.98 2.79 -4.49
CA ALA A 99 -9.60 2.59 -3.10
C ALA A 99 -8.41 1.62 -2.97
N VAL A 100 -8.42 0.51 -3.71
CA VAL A 100 -7.33 -0.49 -3.71
C VAL A 100 -6.02 0.11 -4.22
N LEU A 101 -6.05 0.81 -5.36
CA LEU A 101 -4.85 1.48 -5.90
C LEU A 101 -4.36 2.61 -5.00
N HIS A 102 -5.29 3.39 -4.44
CA HIS A 102 -4.97 4.50 -3.55
C HIS A 102 -4.33 4.01 -2.25
N PHE A 103 -4.85 2.92 -1.67
CA PHE A 103 -4.26 2.28 -0.50
C PHE A 103 -2.82 1.82 -0.76
N ASP A 104 -2.54 1.16 -1.90
CA ASP A 104 -1.15 0.82 -2.27
C ASP A 104 -0.27 2.08 -2.35
N GLY A 105 -0.81 3.18 -2.87
CA GLY A 105 -0.14 4.47 -2.86
C GLY A 105 0.12 5.00 -1.45
N CYS A 106 -0.85 4.89 -0.54
CA CYS A 106 -0.73 5.31 0.86
C CYS A 106 0.35 4.52 1.60
N VAL A 107 0.42 3.22 1.40
CA VAL A 107 1.46 2.35 1.99
C VAL A 107 2.84 2.70 1.42
N ASN A 108 2.96 2.81 0.10
CA ASN A 108 4.24 2.95 -0.58
C ASN A 108 4.84 4.37 -0.53
N HIS A 109 4.00 5.41 -0.59
CA HIS A 109 4.46 6.82 -0.68
C HIS A 109 4.10 7.66 0.55
N GLY A 110 3.33 7.09 1.49
CA GLY A 110 2.67 7.82 2.57
C GLY A 110 1.39 8.53 2.10
N VAL A 111 0.44 8.65 3.04
CA VAL A 111 -0.93 9.14 2.78
C VAL A 111 -0.96 10.51 2.08
N GLY A 112 -0.19 11.48 2.58
CA GLY A 112 -0.22 12.84 2.02
C GLY A 112 0.21 12.91 0.55
N ARG A 113 1.19 12.09 0.13
CA ARG A 113 1.63 12.03 -1.27
C ARG A 113 0.63 11.27 -2.14
N ALA A 114 0.11 10.16 -1.66
CA ALA A 114 -0.93 9.41 -2.35
C ALA A 114 -2.17 10.27 -2.61
N ASN A 115 -2.61 11.04 -1.60
CA ASN A 115 -3.71 11.99 -1.74
C ASN A 115 -3.45 13.02 -2.85
N LYS A 116 -2.22 13.55 -2.94
CA LYS A 116 -1.85 14.50 -4.01
C LYS A 116 -1.85 13.84 -5.39
N PHE A 117 -1.47 12.58 -5.53
CA PHE A 117 -1.59 11.86 -6.81
C PHE A 117 -3.04 11.70 -7.23
N LEU A 118 -3.92 11.31 -6.32
CA LEU A 118 -5.36 11.22 -6.56
C LEU A 118 -5.94 12.58 -6.99
N GLN A 119 -5.61 13.64 -6.28
CA GLN A 119 -6.12 14.99 -6.57
C GLN A 119 -5.64 15.52 -7.92
N ARG A 120 -4.36 15.30 -8.29
CA ARG A 120 -3.85 15.63 -9.62
C ARG A 120 -4.57 14.84 -10.71
N ALA A 121 -4.78 13.53 -10.51
CA ALA A 121 -5.49 12.69 -11.45
C ALA A 121 -6.95 13.15 -11.67
N LEU A 122 -7.58 13.64 -10.62
CA LEU A 122 -8.95 14.21 -10.67
C LEU A 122 -8.99 15.66 -11.17
N LYS A 123 -7.83 16.32 -11.34
CA LYS A 123 -7.72 17.75 -11.69
C LYS A 123 -8.48 18.66 -10.70
N VAL A 124 -8.37 18.38 -9.41
CA VAL A 124 -8.92 19.21 -8.32
C VAL A 124 -7.78 19.88 -7.55
N THR A 125 -8.11 20.74 -6.58
CA THR A 125 -7.12 21.38 -5.69
C THR A 125 -6.23 20.34 -5.02
N VAL A 126 -4.91 20.52 -5.06
CA VAL A 126 -3.90 19.56 -4.58
C VAL A 126 -3.41 20.01 -3.20
N ASP A 127 -4.25 19.86 -2.19
CA ASP A 127 -3.95 20.19 -0.79
C ASP A 127 -3.47 18.99 0.04
N GLY A 128 -3.61 17.76 -0.49
CA GLY A 128 -3.26 16.52 0.19
C GLY A 128 -4.33 16.00 1.15
N VAL A 129 -5.55 16.57 1.12
CA VAL A 129 -6.69 16.16 1.95
C VAL A 129 -7.81 15.58 1.08
N VAL A 130 -8.12 14.31 1.23
CA VAL A 130 -9.24 13.67 0.52
C VAL A 130 -10.54 13.92 1.27
N GLY A 131 -11.16 15.06 0.96
CA GLY A 131 -12.44 15.49 1.51
C GLY A 131 -13.65 15.11 0.64
N PRO A 132 -14.88 15.51 1.06
CA PRO A 132 -16.11 15.16 0.34
C PRO A 132 -16.11 15.55 -1.13
N ALA A 133 -15.56 16.72 -1.49
CA ALA A 133 -15.48 17.15 -2.89
C ALA A 133 -14.58 16.26 -3.74
N THR A 134 -13.42 15.84 -3.20
CA THR A 134 -12.51 14.89 -3.87
C THR A 134 -13.20 13.53 -4.06
N CYS A 135 -13.88 13.02 -3.02
CA CYS A 135 -14.61 11.75 -3.10
C CYS A 135 -15.76 11.81 -4.13
N ALA A 136 -16.55 12.88 -4.13
CA ALA A 136 -17.63 13.07 -5.10
C ALA A 136 -17.09 13.11 -6.54
N LYS A 137 -15.97 13.80 -6.76
CA LYS A 137 -15.32 13.85 -8.07
C LYS A 137 -14.78 12.48 -8.51
N ALA A 138 -14.22 11.71 -7.57
CA ALA A 138 -13.75 10.33 -7.84
C ALA A 138 -14.93 9.41 -8.21
N ALA A 139 -16.06 9.52 -7.52
CA ALA A 139 -17.25 8.72 -7.79
C ALA A 139 -17.92 9.05 -9.13
N ALA A 140 -17.72 10.27 -9.65
CA ALA A 140 -18.29 10.73 -10.91
C ALA A 140 -17.39 10.41 -12.14
N MET A 141 -16.17 9.93 -11.94
CA MET A 141 -15.23 9.58 -13.01
C MET A 141 -15.24 8.07 -13.26
N ASP A 142 -14.97 7.65 -14.50
CA ASP A 142 -14.69 6.25 -14.79
C ASP A 142 -13.51 5.76 -13.95
N ASP A 143 -13.69 4.68 -13.22
CA ASP A 143 -12.74 4.19 -12.23
C ASP A 143 -11.47 3.60 -12.87
N ILE A 144 -11.57 3.02 -14.08
CA ILE A 144 -10.42 2.51 -14.85
C ILE A 144 -9.58 3.69 -15.35
N LEU A 145 -10.21 4.70 -15.93
CA LEU A 145 -9.49 5.90 -16.41
C LEU A 145 -8.83 6.64 -15.24
N LEU A 146 -9.49 6.72 -14.10
CA LEU A 146 -8.91 7.32 -12.91
C LEU A 146 -7.70 6.52 -12.40
N CYS A 147 -7.79 5.20 -12.35
CA CYS A 147 -6.66 4.35 -11.97
C CYS A 147 -5.48 4.51 -12.94
N LEU A 148 -5.71 4.56 -14.24
CA LEU A 148 -4.66 4.84 -15.23
C LEU A 148 -3.98 6.19 -14.95
N SER A 149 -4.77 7.24 -14.70
CA SER A 149 -4.25 8.56 -14.39
C SER A 149 -3.40 8.59 -13.12
N ILE A 150 -3.84 7.92 -12.05
CA ILE A 150 -3.07 7.80 -10.80
C ILE A 150 -1.75 7.05 -11.04
N CYS A 151 -1.77 5.96 -11.80
CA CYS A 151 -0.55 5.22 -12.14
C CYS A 151 0.45 6.08 -12.91
N ASN A 152 -0.02 6.89 -13.86
CA ASN A 152 0.84 7.82 -14.62
C ASN A 152 1.48 8.87 -13.71
N GLN A 153 0.73 9.45 -12.77
CA GLN A 153 1.26 10.40 -11.77
C GLN A 153 2.35 9.77 -10.89
N ARG A 154 2.18 8.51 -10.51
CA ARG A 154 3.17 7.77 -9.72
C ARG A 154 4.43 7.45 -10.54
N GLU A 155 4.26 7.08 -11.80
CA GLU A 155 5.36 6.79 -12.72
C GLU A 155 6.21 8.05 -12.97
N GLU A 156 5.56 9.18 -13.28
CA GLU A 156 6.20 10.48 -13.45
C GLU A 156 7.02 10.85 -12.22
N PHE A 157 6.42 10.73 -11.03
CA PHE A 157 7.11 10.99 -9.76
C PHE A 157 8.40 10.17 -9.58
N TYR A 158 8.40 8.88 -9.94
CA TYR A 158 9.63 8.08 -9.85
C TYR A 158 10.68 8.47 -10.86
N ARG A 159 10.27 8.86 -12.07
CA ARG A 159 11.18 9.37 -13.10
C ARG A 159 11.81 10.70 -12.64
N ASP A 160 11.04 11.59 -12.01
CA ASP A 160 11.52 12.84 -11.43
C ASP A 160 12.54 12.61 -10.31
N ILE A 161 12.31 11.61 -9.45
CA ILE A 161 13.31 11.23 -8.43
C ILE A 161 14.67 10.91 -9.09
N VAL A 162 14.65 10.10 -10.13
CA VAL A 162 15.89 9.69 -10.83
C VAL A 162 16.50 10.85 -11.60
N ALA A 163 15.69 11.70 -12.23
CA ALA A 163 16.18 12.88 -12.92
C ALA A 163 16.90 13.86 -11.97
N ASN A 164 16.35 14.05 -10.75
CA ASN A 164 16.93 14.90 -9.72
C ASN A 164 18.08 14.22 -8.93
N ASN A 165 18.09 12.90 -8.89
CA ASN A 165 19.14 12.12 -8.22
C ASN A 165 19.42 10.82 -8.99
N PRO A 166 20.35 10.83 -9.97
CA PRO A 166 20.66 9.66 -10.80
C PRO A 166 21.10 8.42 -10.03
N SER A 167 21.62 8.54 -8.80
CA SER A 167 21.98 7.39 -7.97
C SER A 167 20.78 6.51 -7.60
N GLN A 168 19.56 7.05 -7.65
CA GLN A 168 18.31 6.33 -7.41
C GLN A 168 17.87 5.47 -8.61
N GLY A 169 18.51 5.61 -9.77
CA GLY A 169 18.19 4.86 -10.98
C GLY A 169 18.20 3.33 -10.80
N ARG A 170 19.03 2.81 -9.88
CA ARG A 170 19.08 1.39 -9.52
C ARG A 170 17.75 0.84 -8.99
N PHE A 171 16.88 1.67 -8.46
CA PHE A 171 15.59 1.27 -7.91
C PHE A 171 14.42 1.43 -8.90
N LEU A 172 14.62 2.20 -9.98
CA LEU A 172 13.56 2.59 -10.90
C LEU A 172 12.81 1.38 -11.49
N ASN A 173 13.53 0.35 -11.91
CA ASN A 173 12.90 -0.84 -12.49
C ASN A 173 11.97 -1.55 -11.49
N GLY A 174 12.34 -1.61 -10.21
CA GLY A 174 11.51 -2.17 -9.15
C GLY A 174 10.25 -1.33 -8.93
N TRP A 175 10.38 -0.01 -8.89
CA TRP A 175 9.26 0.92 -8.72
C TRP A 175 8.29 0.85 -9.89
N LEU A 176 8.79 0.87 -11.13
CA LEU A 176 7.97 0.78 -12.33
C LEU A 176 7.25 -0.58 -12.44
N ARG A 177 7.91 -1.67 -12.03
CA ARG A 177 7.28 -2.99 -11.98
C ARG A 177 6.06 -2.98 -11.05
N ARG A 178 6.18 -2.49 -9.81
CA ARG A 178 5.06 -2.37 -8.87
C ARG A 178 3.90 -1.57 -9.47
N ILE A 179 4.18 -0.42 -10.08
CA ILE A 179 3.14 0.40 -10.72
C ILE A 179 2.47 -0.36 -11.88
N ASN A 180 3.23 -1.06 -12.72
CA ASN A 180 2.67 -1.80 -13.84
C ASN A 180 1.82 -2.99 -13.40
N GLU A 181 2.22 -3.69 -12.35
CA GLU A 181 1.42 -4.75 -11.73
C GLU A 181 0.12 -4.18 -11.16
N MET A 182 0.18 -3.08 -10.41
CA MET A 182 -1.00 -2.38 -9.90
C MET A 182 -1.88 -1.84 -11.03
N ARG A 183 -1.30 -1.28 -12.10
CA ARG A 183 -2.02 -0.84 -13.29
C ARG A 183 -2.79 -2.00 -13.91
N THR A 184 -2.12 -3.12 -14.18
CA THR A 184 -2.75 -4.31 -14.76
C THR A 184 -3.86 -4.85 -13.86
N PHE A 185 -3.62 -4.93 -12.56
CA PHE A 185 -4.60 -5.43 -11.58
C PHE A 185 -5.84 -4.53 -11.51
N THR A 186 -5.64 -3.22 -11.40
CA THR A 186 -6.74 -2.28 -11.17
C THR A 186 -7.43 -1.81 -12.46
N THR A 187 -6.88 -2.06 -13.64
CA THR A 187 -7.55 -1.72 -14.91
C THR A 187 -8.14 -2.92 -15.65
N ASN A 188 -7.93 -4.14 -15.14
CA ASN A 188 -8.59 -5.32 -15.69
C ASN A 188 -10.09 -5.29 -15.36
N PRO A 189 -10.97 -5.25 -16.39
CA PRO A 189 -12.43 -5.20 -16.16
C PRO A 189 -12.98 -6.46 -15.48
N ALA A 190 -12.26 -7.58 -15.57
CA ALA A 190 -12.68 -8.84 -14.93
C ALA A 190 -12.34 -8.90 -13.42
N THR A 191 -11.49 -8.00 -12.91
CA THR A 191 -11.14 -7.97 -11.49
C THR A 191 -12.33 -7.45 -10.67
N LYS A 192 -12.72 -8.23 -9.67
CA LYS A 192 -13.77 -7.85 -8.71
C LYS A 192 -13.13 -7.28 -7.45
N PHE A 193 -13.68 -6.16 -6.98
CA PHE A 193 -13.19 -5.43 -5.80
C PHE A 193 -14.22 -5.37 -4.68
#